data_56e4d72316d8d2a2003ae696af17bb40
#
_entry.id   56e4d72316d8d2a2003ae696af17bb40
#
_cell.length_a   1.000
_cell.length_b   1.000
_cell.length_c   1.000
_cell.angle_alpha   90.00
_cell.angle_beta   90.00
_cell.angle_gamma   90.00
#
_symmetry.space_group_name_H-M   'P 1'
#
loop_
_entity.id
_entity.type
_entity.pdbx_description
1 polymer ?
#
loop_
_entity_poly.entity_id
_entity_poly.type
_entity_poly.pdbx_seq_one_letter_code
_entity_poly.pdbx_strand_id
1 'polypeptide(L)'
;MKKILLVVSLGLALSACANKGTIDKDAQITQDWSVEKLYAEAQDELNSNNYTRAVKLYEILESRFPNGRYAQQSQLDTAYAYYKDDEPEKALAAIARFQRHHPQHPNMDYALYLKGLVLFNEDQSFLNKLASQDWSDRDPKANREAYQAFAELVQRYPNSKYAADATERMAKLVDALGGNEISVARYYMKRGAYVAAANRAQKIVSRYQNTRYVEEALAMMELAYKKLDKPQLAADTRRVLETNFPQSPFLQHEWRSDDMPWWRYWR
;
A
#
# COMPACT_ATOMS: atom_id res chain seq x y z
N MET A 1 -27.28 -34.64 -49.98
CA MET A 1 -27.34 -34.00 -48.64
C MET A 1 -25.98 -33.81 -47.97
N LYS A 2 -25.06 -34.79 -48.00
CA LYS A 2 -23.72 -34.66 -47.36
C LYS A 2 -22.82 -33.55 -47.96
N LYS A 3 -22.94 -33.23 -49.27
CA LYS A 3 -22.12 -32.20 -49.94
C LYS A 3 -22.59 -30.76 -49.61
N ILE A 4 -23.86 -30.56 -49.29
CA ILE A 4 -24.45 -29.26 -48.92
C ILE A 4 -24.04 -28.90 -47.48
N LEU A 5 -23.95 -29.88 -46.58
CA LEU A 5 -23.49 -29.69 -45.21
C LEU A 5 -22.00 -29.24 -45.12
N LEU A 6 -21.17 -29.72 -46.05
CA LEU A 6 -19.75 -29.40 -46.09
C LEU A 6 -19.50 -27.94 -46.58
N VAL A 7 -20.33 -27.42 -47.46
CA VAL A 7 -20.24 -26.04 -47.97
C VAL A 7 -20.73 -25.03 -46.91
N VAL A 8 -21.75 -25.39 -46.14
CA VAL A 8 -22.25 -24.53 -45.04
C VAL A 8 -21.27 -24.45 -43.87
N SER A 9 -20.58 -25.57 -43.55
CA SER A 9 -19.55 -25.57 -42.50
C SER A 9 -18.29 -24.76 -42.86
N LEU A 10 -17.92 -24.72 -44.15
CA LEU A 10 -16.79 -23.93 -44.62
C LEU A 10 -17.11 -22.42 -44.67
N GLY A 11 -18.35 -22.05 -44.94
CA GLY A 11 -18.83 -20.64 -44.89
C GLY A 11 -18.86 -20.03 -43.48
N LEU A 12 -19.13 -20.85 -42.46
CA LEU A 12 -19.12 -20.41 -41.04
C LEU A 12 -17.71 -20.26 -40.48
N ALA A 13 -16.71 -20.96 -40.99
CA ALA A 13 -15.32 -20.83 -40.55
C ALA A 13 -14.64 -19.55 -41.08
N LEU A 14 -15.10 -18.98 -42.19
CA LEU A 14 -14.56 -17.73 -42.75
C LEU A 14 -15.11 -16.47 -42.11
N SER A 15 -16.23 -16.53 -41.39
CA SER A 15 -16.80 -15.40 -40.69
C SER A 15 -16.17 -15.12 -39.29
N ALA A 16 -15.39 -16.06 -38.76
CA ALA A 16 -14.75 -15.95 -37.45
C ALA A 16 -13.47 -15.05 -37.46
N CYS A 17 -12.97 -14.66 -38.63
CA CYS A 17 -11.75 -13.81 -38.73
C CYS A 17 -12.05 -12.34 -38.99
N ALA A 18 -13.31 -11.93 -39.03
CA ALA A 18 -13.67 -10.51 -39.12
C ALA A 18 -13.80 -9.85 -37.73
N ASN A 19 -12.79 -10.03 -36.89
CA ASN A 19 -12.58 -9.12 -35.78
C ASN A 19 -12.07 -7.79 -36.41
N LYS A 20 -12.99 -6.91 -36.81
CA LYS A 20 -12.66 -5.51 -37.11
C LYS A 20 -12.10 -4.94 -35.83
N GLY A 21 -10.76 -4.90 -35.72
CA GLY A 21 -10.09 -4.12 -34.72
C GLY A 21 -10.79 -2.74 -34.69
N THR A 22 -11.38 -2.40 -33.57
CA THR A 22 -11.92 -1.05 -33.35
C THR A 22 -10.76 -0.11 -33.58
N ILE A 23 -10.80 0.61 -34.71
CA ILE A 23 -9.77 1.59 -35.06
C ILE A 23 -9.77 2.57 -33.89
N ASP A 24 -8.64 2.64 -33.19
CA ASP A 24 -8.50 3.57 -32.07
C ASP A 24 -8.60 5.00 -32.61
N LYS A 25 -9.72 5.64 -32.28
CA LYS A 25 -10.01 7.01 -32.77
C LYS A 25 -8.93 8.00 -32.32
N ASP A 26 -8.40 7.81 -31.11
CA ASP A 26 -7.35 8.68 -30.59
C ASP A 26 -6.05 8.48 -31.38
N ALA A 27 -5.70 7.25 -31.75
CA ALA A 27 -4.54 6.97 -32.61
C ALA A 27 -4.67 7.63 -34.01
N GLN A 28 -5.88 7.65 -34.58
CA GLN A 28 -6.12 8.32 -35.87
C GLN A 28 -6.04 9.86 -35.78
N ILE A 29 -6.70 10.45 -34.78
CA ILE A 29 -6.72 11.91 -34.59
C ILE A 29 -5.32 12.45 -34.31
N THR A 30 -4.51 11.67 -33.62
CA THR A 30 -3.16 12.08 -33.18
C THR A 30 -2.06 11.71 -34.16
N GLN A 31 -2.38 11.11 -35.33
CA GLN A 31 -1.39 10.53 -36.26
C GLN A 31 -0.27 11.49 -36.64
N ASP A 32 -0.64 12.78 -36.89
CA ASP A 32 0.31 13.80 -37.33
C ASP A 32 0.83 14.69 -36.17
N TRP A 33 0.54 14.33 -34.94
CA TRP A 33 0.96 15.12 -33.79
C TRP A 33 2.45 14.87 -33.48
N SER A 34 3.16 15.95 -33.11
CA SER A 34 4.50 15.86 -32.57
C SER A 34 4.49 15.26 -31.16
N VAL A 35 5.65 14.83 -30.68
CA VAL A 35 5.77 14.27 -29.31
C VAL A 35 5.39 15.29 -28.24
N GLU A 36 5.75 16.59 -28.46
CA GLU A 36 5.39 17.67 -27.54
C GLU A 36 3.89 17.87 -27.45
N LYS A 37 3.21 17.86 -28.63
CA LYS A 37 1.76 18.03 -28.68
C LYS A 37 1.03 16.88 -28.05
N LEU A 38 1.45 15.64 -28.31
CA LEU A 38 0.88 14.45 -27.66
C LEU A 38 1.03 14.52 -26.15
N TYR A 39 2.22 14.88 -25.68
CA TYR A 39 2.49 14.99 -24.25
C TYR A 39 1.66 16.11 -23.61
N ALA A 40 1.58 17.28 -24.23
CA ALA A 40 0.79 18.40 -23.72
C ALA A 40 -0.71 18.04 -23.59
N GLU A 41 -1.28 17.44 -24.64
CA GLU A 41 -2.69 17.00 -24.60
C GLU A 41 -2.93 15.94 -23.52
N ALA A 42 -2.01 14.96 -23.37
CA ALA A 42 -2.12 13.96 -22.32
C ALA A 42 -2.06 14.59 -20.91
N GLN A 43 -1.24 15.62 -20.72
CA GLN A 43 -1.18 16.39 -19.48
C GLN A 43 -2.47 17.18 -19.23
N ASP A 44 -3.06 17.78 -20.27
CA ASP A 44 -4.31 18.52 -20.16
C ASP A 44 -5.47 17.59 -19.76
N GLU A 45 -5.53 16.40 -20.36
CA GLU A 45 -6.50 15.37 -19.98
C GLU A 45 -6.29 14.87 -18.53
N LEU A 46 -5.03 14.66 -18.14
CA LEU A 46 -4.67 14.28 -16.76
C LEU A 46 -5.13 15.36 -15.75
N ASN A 47 -4.87 16.63 -16.04
CA ASN A 47 -5.24 17.75 -15.20
C ASN A 47 -6.77 17.97 -15.15
N SER A 48 -7.47 17.56 -16.21
CA SER A 48 -8.93 17.59 -16.31
C SER A 48 -9.59 16.36 -15.64
N ASN A 49 -8.82 15.49 -14.99
CA ASN A 49 -9.23 14.22 -14.39
C ASN A 49 -9.79 13.20 -15.40
N ASN A 50 -9.49 13.36 -16.68
CA ASN A 50 -9.83 12.37 -17.71
C ASN A 50 -8.70 11.32 -17.82
N TYR A 51 -8.52 10.55 -16.75
CA TYR A 51 -7.38 9.64 -16.59
C TYR A 51 -7.33 8.57 -17.67
N THR A 52 -8.47 7.99 -18.02
CA THR A 52 -8.55 6.97 -19.08
C THR A 52 -8.02 7.48 -20.41
N ARG A 53 -8.36 8.72 -20.81
CA ARG A 53 -7.87 9.30 -22.07
C ARG A 53 -6.41 9.74 -21.96
N ALA A 54 -6.00 10.29 -20.83
CA ALA A 54 -4.61 10.61 -20.58
C ALA A 54 -3.70 9.38 -20.75
N VAL A 55 -4.07 8.23 -20.15
CA VAL A 55 -3.35 6.96 -20.31
C VAL A 55 -3.22 6.57 -21.78
N LYS A 56 -4.31 6.61 -22.56
CA LYS A 56 -4.26 6.28 -23.99
C LYS A 56 -3.30 7.17 -24.76
N LEU A 57 -3.31 8.47 -24.50
CA LEU A 57 -2.41 9.40 -25.17
C LEU A 57 -0.96 9.15 -24.80
N TYR A 58 -0.66 8.82 -23.55
CA TYR A 58 0.68 8.40 -23.12
C TYR A 58 1.11 7.09 -23.79
N GLU A 59 0.23 6.10 -23.91
CA GLU A 59 0.50 4.84 -24.62
C GLU A 59 0.79 5.05 -26.09
N ILE A 60 0.03 5.92 -26.77
CA ILE A 60 0.29 6.33 -28.15
C ILE A 60 1.66 7.01 -28.25
N LEU A 61 1.98 7.90 -27.31
CA LEU A 61 3.28 8.56 -27.27
C LEU A 61 4.41 7.56 -27.11
N GLU A 62 4.34 6.65 -26.16
CA GLU A 62 5.35 5.61 -25.94
C GLU A 62 5.51 4.71 -27.18
N SER A 63 4.41 4.35 -27.85
CA SER A 63 4.44 3.50 -29.03
C SER A 63 5.11 4.18 -30.21
N ARG A 64 4.86 5.47 -30.43
CA ARG A 64 5.38 6.23 -31.57
C ARG A 64 6.78 6.81 -31.32
N PHE A 65 7.06 7.18 -30.10
CA PHE A 65 8.29 7.84 -29.65
C PHE A 65 8.89 7.13 -28.42
N PRO A 66 9.34 5.87 -28.56
CA PRO A 66 9.73 5.04 -27.43
C PRO A 66 10.97 5.54 -26.66
N ASN A 67 11.69 6.47 -27.26
CA ASN A 67 12.93 6.99 -26.71
C ASN A 67 12.82 8.49 -26.38
N GLY A 68 13.56 8.89 -25.34
CA GLY A 68 13.66 10.30 -24.95
C GLY A 68 12.87 10.65 -23.70
N ARG A 69 13.03 11.91 -23.27
CA ARG A 69 12.48 12.40 -21.99
C ARG A 69 10.95 12.27 -21.87
N TYR A 70 10.25 12.49 -22.98
CA TYR A 70 8.77 12.44 -22.96
C TYR A 70 8.26 11.01 -22.77
N ALA A 71 8.89 10.02 -23.42
CA ALA A 71 8.52 8.63 -23.20
C ALA A 71 8.77 8.16 -21.76
N GLN A 72 9.91 8.56 -21.18
CA GLN A 72 10.23 8.23 -19.78
C GLN A 72 9.26 8.90 -18.81
N GLN A 73 8.95 10.18 -19.04
CA GLN A 73 8.01 10.91 -18.19
C GLN A 73 6.58 10.36 -18.35
N SER A 74 6.16 10.02 -19.57
CA SER A 74 4.84 9.42 -19.83
C SER A 74 4.60 8.14 -19.02
N GLN A 75 5.63 7.32 -18.81
CA GLN A 75 5.51 6.12 -17.99
C GLN A 75 5.18 6.43 -16.53
N LEU A 76 5.77 7.48 -15.98
CA LEU A 76 5.45 7.94 -14.62
C LEU A 76 4.06 8.58 -14.53
N ASP A 77 3.71 9.39 -15.53
CA ASP A 77 2.43 10.06 -15.58
C ASP A 77 1.28 9.05 -15.81
N THR A 78 1.52 8.00 -16.59
CA THR A 78 0.61 6.85 -16.71
C THR A 78 0.38 6.16 -15.36
N ALA A 79 1.46 5.94 -14.61
CA ALA A 79 1.34 5.36 -13.27
C ALA A 79 0.54 6.27 -12.32
N TYR A 80 0.75 7.58 -12.40
CA TYR A 80 -0.02 8.56 -11.64
C TYR A 80 -1.49 8.61 -12.07
N ALA A 81 -1.77 8.55 -13.39
CA ALA A 81 -3.12 8.51 -13.92
C ALA A 81 -3.89 7.27 -13.37
N TYR A 82 -3.28 6.08 -13.41
CA TYR A 82 -3.87 4.88 -12.81
C TYR A 82 -4.10 5.01 -11.30
N TYR A 83 -3.18 5.64 -10.57
CA TYR A 83 -3.36 5.91 -9.14
C TYR A 83 -4.57 6.81 -8.89
N LYS A 84 -4.76 7.85 -9.70
CA LYS A 84 -5.88 8.79 -9.59
C LYS A 84 -7.22 8.19 -10.04
N ASP A 85 -7.18 7.22 -10.94
CA ASP A 85 -8.35 6.48 -11.46
C ASP A 85 -8.77 5.30 -10.57
N ASP A 86 -8.16 5.18 -9.37
CA ASP A 86 -8.36 4.09 -8.41
C ASP A 86 -8.09 2.68 -8.98
N GLU A 87 -7.02 2.61 -9.80
CA GLU A 87 -6.54 1.38 -10.44
C GLU A 87 -5.16 0.98 -9.87
N PRO A 88 -5.07 0.61 -8.58
CA PRO A 88 -3.80 0.45 -7.87
C PRO A 88 -2.91 -0.62 -8.47
N GLU A 89 -3.46 -1.71 -8.97
CA GLU A 89 -2.69 -2.81 -9.57
C GLU A 89 -2.00 -2.36 -10.87
N LYS A 90 -2.69 -1.57 -11.71
CA LYS A 90 -2.11 -1.01 -12.93
C LYS A 90 -1.05 0.05 -12.60
N ALA A 91 -1.31 0.88 -11.60
CA ALA A 91 -0.33 1.85 -11.12
C ALA A 91 0.96 1.17 -10.65
N LEU A 92 0.87 0.14 -9.81
CA LEU A 92 2.03 -0.62 -9.33
C LEU A 92 2.78 -1.32 -10.47
N ALA A 93 2.05 -1.88 -11.45
CA ALA A 93 2.67 -2.50 -12.62
C ALA A 93 3.44 -1.49 -13.48
N ALA A 94 2.86 -0.28 -13.70
CA ALA A 94 3.51 0.81 -14.43
C ALA A 94 4.76 1.32 -13.70
N ILE A 95 4.68 1.53 -12.38
CA ILE A 95 5.83 1.91 -11.55
C ILE A 95 6.94 0.86 -11.63
N ALA A 96 6.59 -0.42 -11.47
CA ALA A 96 7.57 -1.49 -11.52
C ALA A 96 8.23 -1.61 -12.91
N ARG A 97 7.49 -1.36 -14.00
CA ARG A 97 8.03 -1.27 -15.35
C ARG A 97 9.03 -0.12 -15.47
N PHE A 98 8.65 1.07 -15.02
CA PHE A 98 9.53 2.25 -15.01
C PHE A 98 10.83 1.99 -14.23
N GLN A 99 10.74 1.48 -13.02
CA GLN A 99 11.90 1.20 -12.17
C GLN A 99 12.88 0.20 -12.80
N ARG A 100 12.37 -0.81 -13.53
CA ARG A 100 13.22 -1.79 -14.25
C ARG A 100 13.91 -1.20 -15.46
N HIS A 101 13.22 -0.36 -16.24
CA HIS A 101 13.76 0.20 -17.47
C HIS A 101 14.65 1.42 -17.22
N HIS A 102 14.39 2.18 -16.16
CA HIS A 102 15.04 3.46 -15.89
C HIS A 102 15.58 3.56 -14.45
N PRO A 103 16.44 2.63 -13.99
CA PRO A 103 16.88 2.57 -12.58
C PRO A 103 17.68 3.77 -12.11
N GLN A 104 18.25 4.56 -13.05
CA GLN A 104 19.05 5.77 -12.80
C GLN A 104 18.29 7.05 -13.14
N HIS A 105 16.96 6.99 -13.36
CA HIS A 105 16.21 8.18 -13.75
C HIS A 105 16.18 9.23 -12.62
N PRO A 106 16.29 10.54 -12.93
CA PRO A 106 16.25 11.58 -11.90
C PRO A 106 15.01 11.58 -11.03
N ASN A 107 13.85 11.17 -11.57
CA ASN A 107 12.57 11.09 -10.85
C ASN A 107 12.33 9.70 -10.21
N MET A 108 13.37 8.94 -9.90
CA MET A 108 13.23 7.66 -9.21
C MET A 108 12.68 7.84 -7.79
N ASP A 109 13.00 8.96 -7.14
CA ASP A 109 12.43 9.36 -5.85
C ASP A 109 10.91 9.50 -5.94
N TYR A 110 10.40 10.14 -7.00
CA TYR A 110 8.95 10.22 -7.24
C TYR A 110 8.32 8.86 -7.51
N ALA A 111 8.98 7.99 -8.27
CA ALA A 111 8.47 6.63 -8.54
C ALA A 111 8.33 5.81 -7.24
N LEU A 112 9.30 5.92 -6.32
CA LEU A 112 9.25 5.28 -5.01
C LEU A 112 8.15 5.89 -4.12
N TYR A 113 8.04 7.22 -4.15
CA TYR A 113 6.98 7.92 -3.43
C TYR A 113 5.58 7.51 -3.90
N LEU A 114 5.36 7.52 -5.22
CA LEU A 114 4.08 7.09 -5.82
C LEU A 114 3.76 5.63 -5.49
N LYS A 115 4.76 4.74 -5.52
CA LYS A 115 4.59 3.35 -5.06
C LYS A 115 4.10 3.28 -3.62
N GLY A 116 4.72 4.06 -2.74
CA GLY A 116 4.30 4.17 -1.35
C GLY A 116 2.87 4.67 -1.22
N LEU A 117 2.47 5.70 -1.98
CA LEU A 117 1.10 6.24 -1.96
C LEU A 117 0.06 5.22 -2.42
N VAL A 118 0.32 4.51 -3.52
CA VAL A 118 -0.59 3.48 -4.06
C VAL A 118 -0.82 2.37 -3.04
N LEU A 119 0.24 1.92 -2.37
CA LEU A 119 0.17 0.87 -1.34
C LEU A 119 -0.44 1.39 -0.02
N PHE A 120 -0.20 2.66 0.30
CA PHE A 120 -0.73 3.31 1.50
C PHE A 120 -2.23 3.57 1.40
N ASN A 121 -2.74 3.86 0.21
CA ASN A 121 -4.15 4.09 -0.17
C ASN A 121 -4.94 4.89 0.88
N GLU A 122 -4.58 6.17 1.03
CA GLU A 122 -5.18 7.07 2.04
C GLU A 122 -6.64 7.43 1.71
N ASP A 123 -7.00 7.44 0.42
CA ASP A 123 -8.32 7.87 -0.04
C ASP A 123 -9.45 6.88 0.30
N GLN A 124 -9.16 5.57 0.39
CA GLN A 124 -10.10 4.61 0.98
C GLN A 124 -10.33 4.84 2.47
N SER A 125 -9.47 5.63 3.13
CA SER A 125 -9.62 5.94 4.55
C SER A 125 -10.85 6.81 4.85
N PHE A 126 -11.37 7.60 3.90
CA PHE A 126 -12.58 8.39 4.12
C PHE A 126 -13.82 7.51 4.29
N LEU A 127 -14.00 6.51 3.44
CA LEU A 127 -15.08 5.53 3.58
C LEU A 127 -14.87 4.63 4.80
N ASN A 128 -13.60 4.29 5.12
CA ASN A 128 -13.23 3.52 6.30
C ASN A 128 -13.37 4.34 7.59
N LYS A 129 -13.16 5.66 7.57
CA LYS A 129 -13.49 6.56 8.69
C LYS A 129 -15.00 6.59 8.96
N LEU A 130 -15.82 6.55 7.91
CA LEU A 130 -17.27 6.46 8.05
C LEU A 130 -17.70 5.09 8.59
N ALA A 131 -16.95 4.02 8.25
CA ALA A 131 -17.17 2.65 8.70
C ALA A 131 -16.50 2.34 10.06
N SER A 132 -15.86 3.32 10.72
CA SER A 132 -15.13 3.16 12.00
C SER A 132 -14.04 2.07 11.96
N GLN A 133 -13.46 1.78 10.80
CA GLN A 133 -12.36 0.83 10.69
C GLN A 133 -11.04 1.48 11.11
N ASP A 134 -10.35 0.87 12.08
CA ASP A 134 -9.01 1.28 12.49
C ASP A 134 -7.99 0.88 11.39
N TRP A 135 -6.95 1.69 11.22
CA TRP A 135 -5.82 1.40 10.32
C TRP A 135 -5.14 0.05 10.63
N SER A 136 -5.28 -0.44 11.86
CA SER A 136 -4.79 -1.74 12.29
C SER A 136 -5.53 -2.94 11.66
N ASP A 137 -6.74 -2.72 11.12
CA ASP A 137 -7.54 -3.78 10.49
C ASP A 137 -7.17 -4.02 9.01
N ARG A 138 -6.31 -3.16 8.45
CA ARG A 138 -5.83 -3.30 7.07
C ARG A 138 -4.86 -4.47 6.91
N ASP A 139 -4.70 -4.94 5.67
CA ASP A 139 -3.71 -5.97 5.34
C ASP A 139 -2.31 -5.54 5.79
N PRO A 140 -1.73 -6.22 6.79
CA PRO A 140 -0.39 -5.91 7.28
C PRO A 140 0.69 -6.07 6.21
N LYS A 141 0.42 -6.78 5.11
CA LYS A 141 1.34 -6.94 3.99
C LYS A 141 1.44 -5.65 3.20
N ALA A 142 0.30 -5.06 2.80
CA ALA A 142 0.27 -3.78 2.08
C ALA A 142 0.95 -2.67 2.90
N ASN A 143 0.64 -2.58 4.21
CA ASN A 143 1.29 -1.62 5.10
C ASN A 143 2.82 -1.80 5.17
N ARG A 144 3.33 -3.04 5.19
CA ARG A 144 4.78 -3.30 5.16
C ARG A 144 5.42 -2.92 3.81
N GLU A 145 4.76 -3.21 2.71
CA GLU A 145 5.24 -2.87 1.36
C GLU A 145 5.26 -1.34 1.15
N ALA A 146 4.22 -0.62 1.63
CA ALA A 146 4.20 0.84 1.63
C ALA A 146 5.36 1.42 2.47
N TYR A 147 5.56 0.91 3.69
CA TYR A 147 6.67 1.31 4.53
C TYR A 147 8.02 1.10 3.84
N GLN A 148 8.23 -0.05 3.18
CA GLN A 148 9.47 -0.34 2.47
C GLN A 148 9.72 0.63 1.31
N ALA A 149 8.68 0.98 0.54
CA ALA A 149 8.80 1.93 -0.56
C ALA A 149 9.20 3.33 -0.06
N PHE A 150 8.55 3.82 1.02
CA PHE A 150 8.92 5.10 1.64
C PHE A 150 10.31 5.05 2.30
N ALA A 151 10.66 3.96 2.96
CA ALA A 151 11.97 3.80 3.58
C ALA A 151 13.09 3.81 2.53
N GLU A 152 12.91 3.11 1.41
CA GLU A 152 13.85 3.15 0.29
C GLU A 152 14.02 4.57 -0.27
N LEU A 153 12.92 5.31 -0.40
CA LEU A 153 12.96 6.71 -0.83
C LEU A 153 13.82 7.54 0.13
N VAL A 154 13.49 7.53 1.41
CA VAL A 154 14.19 8.35 2.43
C VAL A 154 15.67 7.98 2.53
N GLN A 155 16.00 6.69 2.42
CA GLN A 155 17.38 6.21 2.49
C GLN A 155 18.20 6.60 1.25
N ARG A 156 17.65 6.43 0.05
CA ARG A 156 18.38 6.68 -1.21
C ARG A 156 18.35 8.15 -1.64
N TYR A 157 17.30 8.86 -1.28
CA TYR A 157 17.04 10.23 -1.70
C TYR A 157 16.66 11.13 -0.52
N PRO A 158 17.54 11.28 0.49
CA PRO A 158 17.21 12.03 1.73
C PRO A 158 16.87 13.51 1.48
N ASN A 159 17.37 14.09 0.39
CA ASN A 159 17.12 15.47 0.00
C ASN A 159 15.93 15.62 -0.98
N SER A 160 15.20 14.55 -1.26
CA SER A 160 13.98 14.63 -2.08
C SER A 160 12.90 15.47 -1.40
N LYS A 161 12.17 16.25 -2.18
CA LYS A 161 11.01 16.99 -1.69
C LYS A 161 9.92 16.10 -1.09
N TYR A 162 9.94 14.81 -1.39
CA TYR A 162 8.99 13.82 -0.89
C TYR A 162 9.43 13.16 0.43
N ALA A 163 10.71 13.34 0.84
CA ALA A 163 11.27 12.60 1.97
C ALA A 163 10.58 12.93 3.32
N ALA A 164 10.23 14.19 3.54
CA ALA A 164 9.55 14.63 4.76
C ALA A 164 8.15 13.99 4.90
N ASP A 165 7.33 14.07 3.85
CA ASP A 165 5.99 13.45 3.84
C ASP A 165 6.08 11.91 3.93
N ALA A 166 7.02 11.29 3.22
CA ALA A 166 7.27 9.85 3.32
C ALA A 166 7.60 9.42 4.76
N THR A 167 8.40 10.20 5.48
CA THR A 167 8.75 9.92 6.89
C THR A 167 7.52 10.01 7.80
N GLU A 168 6.64 10.99 7.60
CA GLU A 168 5.39 11.10 8.35
C GLU A 168 4.47 9.90 8.09
N ARG A 169 4.35 9.47 6.82
CA ARG A 169 3.55 8.28 6.45
C ARG A 169 4.15 7.00 7.03
N MET A 170 5.47 6.88 7.06
CA MET A 170 6.14 5.75 7.71
C MET A 170 5.78 5.66 9.20
N ALA A 171 5.72 6.77 9.92
CA ALA A 171 5.31 6.79 11.33
C ALA A 171 3.87 6.29 11.50
N LYS A 172 2.93 6.73 10.65
CA LYS A 172 1.54 6.25 10.63
C LYS A 172 1.46 4.73 10.34
N LEU A 173 2.25 4.24 9.40
CA LEU A 173 2.32 2.82 9.07
C LEU A 173 2.88 1.97 10.22
N VAL A 174 3.90 2.46 10.91
CA VAL A 174 4.47 1.80 12.10
C VAL A 174 3.43 1.70 13.21
N ASP A 175 2.66 2.77 13.47
CA ASP A 175 1.58 2.74 14.46
C ASP A 175 0.47 1.76 14.06
N ALA A 176 0.05 1.72 12.79
CA ALA A 176 -0.92 0.76 12.28
C ALA A 176 -0.45 -0.69 12.44
N LEU A 177 0.82 -0.98 12.12
CA LEU A 177 1.40 -2.31 12.29
C LEU A 177 1.48 -2.72 13.76
N GLY A 178 1.82 -1.79 14.65
CA GLY A 178 1.76 -2.00 16.10
C GLY A 178 0.35 -2.27 16.59
N GLY A 179 -0.64 -1.51 16.10
CA GLY A 179 -2.06 -1.69 16.38
C GLY A 179 -2.59 -3.07 15.96
N ASN A 180 -2.19 -3.57 14.80
CA ASN A 180 -2.54 -4.92 14.37
C ASN A 180 -1.97 -5.99 15.34
N GLU A 181 -0.68 -5.88 15.70
CA GLU A 181 -0.06 -6.86 16.61
C GLU A 181 -0.70 -6.84 18.01
N ILE A 182 -1.03 -5.65 18.57
CA ILE A 182 -1.66 -5.56 19.90
C ILE A 182 -3.09 -6.12 19.86
N SER A 183 -3.85 -5.90 18.80
CA SER A 183 -5.19 -6.46 18.63
C SER A 183 -5.16 -7.99 18.62
N VAL A 184 -4.20 -8.59 17.91
CA VAL A 184 -3.99 -10.03 17.90
C VAL A 184 -3.52 -10.54 19.28
N ALA A 185 -2.63 -9.80 19.97
CA ALA A 185 -2.19 -10.17 21.31
C ALA A 185 -3.36 -10.17 22.31
N ARG A 186 -4.23 -9.15 22.29
CA ARG A 186 -5.46 -9.07 23.11
C ARG A 186 -6.37 -10.26 22.85
N TYR A 187 -6.56 -10.63 21.58
CA TYR A 187 -7.34 -11.81 21.23
C TYR A 187 -6.78 -13.10 21.86
N TYR A 188 -5.46 -13.33 21.78
CA TYR A 188 -4.83 -14.49 22.38
C TYR A 188 -4.89 -14.49 23.90
N MET A 189 -4.76 -13.33 24.55
CA MET A 189 -4.95 -13.20 26.01
C MET A 189 -6.35 -13.64 26.43
N LYS A 190 -7.39 -13.17 25.74
CA LYS A 190 -8.80 -13.57 26.00
C LYS A 190 -9.03 -15.08 25.83
N ARG A 191 -8.27 -15.71 24.95
CA ARG A 191 -8.36 -17.17 24.70
C ARG A 191 -7.49 -18.01 25.66
N GLY A 192 -6.72 -17.39 26.55
CA GLY A 192 -5.77 -18.09 27.40
C GLY A 192 -4.55 -18.65 26.66
N ALA A 193 -4.33 -18.24 25.41
CA ALA A 193 -3.18 -18.64 24.60
C ALA A 193 -1.95 -17.77 24.91
N TYR A 194 -1.48 -17.85 26.17
CA TYR A 194 -0.49 -16.94 26.74
C TYR A 194 0.85 -16.93 26.00
N VAL A 195 1.33 -18.07 25.48
CA VAL A 195 2.55 -18.12 24.66
C VAL A 195 2.40 -17.30 23.40
N ALA A 196 1.28 -17.44 22.69
CA ALA A 196 1.02 -16.69 21.47
C ALA A 196 0.84 -15.20 21.76
N ALA A 197 0.16 -14.85 22.85
CA ALA A 197 -0.01 -13.47 23.29
C ALA A 197 1.34 -12.81 23.62
N ALA A 198 2.18 -13.47 24.41
CA ALA A 198 3.52 -12.96 24.74
C ALA A 198 4.38 -12.75 23.50
N ASN A 199 4.37 -13.68 22.54
CA ASN A 199 5.12 -13.54 21.29
C ASN A 199 4.65 -12.35 20.44
N ARG A 200 3.34 -12.08 20.40
CA ARG A 200 2.79 -10.90 19.69
C ARG A 200 3.17 -9.61 20.39
N ALA A 201 3.01 -9.55 21.70
CA ALA A 201 3.40 -8.40 22.51
C ALA A 201 4.91 -8.13 22.42
N GLN A 202 5.76 -9.17 22.49
CA GLN A 202 7.20 -9.05 22.33
C GLN A 202 7.59 -8.45 20.96
N LYS A 203 6.83 -8.78 19.91
CA LYS A 203 7.08 -8.20 18.59
C LYS A 203 6.85 -6.68 18.57
N ILE A 204 5.88 -6.19 19.35
CA ILE A 204 5.67 -4.75 19.51
C ILE A 204 6.86 -4.12 20.19
N VAL A 205 7.27 -4.66 21.32
CA VAL A 205 8.40 -4.15 22.11
C VAL A 205 9.71 -4.17 21.33
N SER A 206 9.91 -5.14 20.42
CA SER A 206 11.16 -5.28 19.66
C SER A 206 11.18 -4.52 18.33
N ARG A 207 10.02 -4.36 17.66
CA ARG A 207 9.96 -3.82 16.29
C ARG A 207 9.18 -2.51 16.16
N TYR A 208 8.29 -2.21 17.11
CA TYR A 208 7.39 -1.06 17.07
C TYR A 208 7.52 -0.20 18.32
N GLN A 209 8.77 0.05 18.74
CA GLN A 209 9.13 0.68 20.01
C GLN A 209 8.59 2.11 20.18
N ASN A 210 8.38 2.82 19.07
CA ASN A 210 7.91 4.21 19.09
C ASN A 210 6.38 4.32 18.95
N THR A 211 5.64 3.24 19.24
CA THR A 211 4.18 3.26 19.19
C THR A 211 3.57 3.34 20.59
N ARG A 212 2.36 3.86 20.66
CA ARG A 212 1.55 3.93 21.88
C ARG A 212 1.21 2.57 22.51
N TYR A 213 1.51 1.47 21.81
CA TYR A 213 1.13 0.12 22.22
C TYR A 213 2.18 -0.58 23.08
N VAL A 214 3.39 -0.03 23.22
CA VAL A 214 4.52 -0.66 23.93
C VAL A 214 4.20 -0.88 25.41
N GLU A 215 3.60 0.12 26.06
CA GLU A 215 3.22 0.08 27.47
C GLU A 215 2.23 -1.09 27.75
N GLU A 216 1.17 -1.18 26.97
CA GLU A 216 0.20 -2.27 27.07
C GLU A 216 0.80 -3.64 26.73
N ALA A 217 1.66 -3.68 25.69
CA ALA A 217 2.34 -4.91 25.30
C ALA A 217 3.22 -5.47 26.44
N LEU A 218 3.95 -4.62 27.16
CA LEU A 218 4.73 -5.02 28.34
C LEU A 218 3.82 -5.58 29.45
N ALA A 219 2.71 -4.91 29.76
CA ALA A 219 1.76 -5.39 30.75
C ALA A 219 1.15 -6.74 30.38
N MET A 220 0.81 -6.93 29.09
CA MET A 220 0.33 -8.24 28.58
C MET A 220 1.39 -9.32 28.68
N MET A 221 2.65 -9.02 28.36
CA MET A 221 3.78 -9.96 28.49
C MET A 221 3.98 -10.38 29.95
N GLU A 222 3.98 -9.42 30.89
CA GLU A 222 4.10 -9.70 32.32
C GLU A 222 3.01 -10.68 32.78
N LEU A 223 1.75 -10.39 32.47
CA LEU A 223 0.63 -11.26 32.83
C LEU A 223 0.74 -12.64 32.15
N ALA A 224 1.06 -12.68 30.87
CA ALA A 224 1.22 -13.93 30.14
C ALA A 224 2.32 -14.81 30.75
N TYR A 225 3.47 -14.24 31.12
CA TYR A 225 4.54 -14.99 31.78
C TYR A 225 4.17 -15.47 33.17
N LYS A 226 3.41 -14.70 33.96
CA LYS A 226 2.84 -15.17 35.23
C LYS A 226 1.93 -16.39 35.02
N LYS A 227 1.04 -16.36 34.02
CA LYS A 227 0.12 -17.48 33.70
C LYS A 227 0.86 -18.70 33.14
N LEU A 228 2.06 -18.54 32.60
CA LEU A 228 2.92 -19.61 32.10
C LEU A 228 3.91 -20.16 33.14
N ASP A 229 3.82 -19.72 34.40
CA ASP A 229 4.76 -20.07 35.47
C ASP A 229 6.24 -19.74 35.09
N LYS A 230 6.44 -18.55 34.59
CA LYS A 230 7.75 -18.00 34.21
C LYS A 230 8.09 -16.74 35.02
N PRO A 231 8.32 -16.90 36.36
CA PRO A 231 8.41 -15.74 37.27
C PRO A 231 9.58 -14.80 36.92
N GLN A 232 10.70 -15.34 36.43
CA GLN A 232 11.85 -14.54 36.06
C GLN A 232 11.54 -13.63 34.88
N LEU A 233 10.91 -14.15 33.82
CA LEU A 233 10.49 -13.36 32.65
C LEU A 233 9.44 -12.31 33.01
N ALA A 234 8.52 -12.65 33.90
CA ALA A 234 7.53 -11.71 34.40
C ALA A 234 8.19 -10.54 35.17
N ALA A 235 9.14 -10.85 36.07
CA ALA A 235 9.86 -9.85 36.85
C ALA A 235 10.75 -8.95 35.95
N ASP A 236 11.42 -9.53 34.96
CA ASP A 236 12.23 -8.76 33.99
C ASP A 236 11.37 -7.83 33.15
N THR A 237 10.21 -8.32 32.68
CA THR A 237 9.23 -7.51 31.92
C THR A 237 8.68 -6.38 32.78
N ARG A 238 8.34 -6.67 34.03
CA ARG A 238 7.87 -5.67 35.01
C ARG A 238 8.92 -4.57 35.20
N ARG A 239 10.18 -4.93 35.41
CA ARG A 239 11.27 -3.95 35.55
C ARG A 239 11.40 -3.05 34.32
N VAL A 240 11.25 -3.60 33.10
CA VAL A 240 11.25 -2.81 31.86
C VAL A 240 10.08 -1.83 31.83
N LEU A 241 8.87 -2.26 32.24
CA LEU A 241 7.69 -1.40 32.33
C LEU A 241 7.91 -0.28 33.34
N GLU A 242 8.39 -0.57 34.54
CA GLU A 242 8.68 0.42 35.60
C GLU A 242 9.71 1.46 35.16
N THR A 243 10.76 1.00 34.48
CA THR A 243 11.86 1.88 34.06
C THR A 243 11.42 2.84 32.94
N ASN A 244 10.66 2.36 31.96
CA ASN A 244 10.32 3.14 30.77
C ASN A 244 8.98 3.88 30.91
N PHE A 245 8.07 3.36 31.75
CA PHE A 245 6.72 3.90 31.93
C PHE A 245 6.38 3.99 33.45
N PRO A 246 7.08 4.84 34.21
CA PRO A 246 6.93 4.90 35.70
C PRO A 246 5.53 5.36 36.15
N GLN A 247 4.74 5.95 35.26
CA GLN A 247 3.36 6.38 35.51
C GLN A 247 2.32 5.45 34.90
N SER A 248 2.72 4.28 34.43
CA SER A 248 1.81 3.33 33.81
C SER A 248 0.71 2.89 34.77
N PRO A 249 -0.57 2.92 34.34
CA PRO A 249 -1.66 2.37 35.14
C PRO A 249 -1.47 0.87 35.41
N PHE A 250 -0.79 0.16 34.54
CA PHE A 250 -0.50 -1.29 34.71
C PHE A 250 0.52 -1.60 35.81
N LEU A 251 1.14 -0.59 36.41
CA LEU A 251 1.94 -0.75 37.61
C LEU A 251 1.07 -0.86 38.87
N GLN A 252 -0.16 -0.34 38.83
CA GLN A 252 -1.11 -0.35 39.95
C GLN A 252 -2.07 -1.54 39.89
N HIS A 253 -2.36 -2.04 38.69
CA HIS A 253 -3.23 -3.21 38.47
C HIS A 253 -2.73 -4.04 37.30
N GLU A 254 -2.99 -5.35 37.35
CA GLU A 254 -2.66 -6.24 36.22
C GLU A 254 -3.51 -5.89 34.99
N TRP A 255 -2.94 -6.12 33.80
CA TRP A 255 -3.68 -5.99 32.55
C TRP A 255 -4.97 -6.84 32.56
N ARG A 256 -6.10 -6.25 32.17
CA ARG A 256 -7.39 -6.93 32.04
C ARG A 256 -7.97 -6.66 30.65
N SER A 257 -8.71 -7.63 30.13
CA SER A 257 -9.42 -7.48 28.86
C SER A 257 -10.45 -6.33 28.88
N ASP A 258 -10.93 -5.95 30.07
CA ASP A 258 -11.96 -4.95 30.30
C ASP A 258 -11.39 -3.55 30.55
N ASP A 259 -10.07 -3.42 30.69
CA ASP A 259 -9.37 -2.12 30.81
C ASP A 259 -9.52 -1.24 29.55
N MET A 260 -9.98 -1.88 28.46
CA MET A 260 -10.35 -1.17 27.24
C MET A 260 -11.86 -0.96 27.23
N PRO A 261 -12.33 0.30 27.17
CA PRO A 261 -13.75 0.58 27.03
C PRO A 261 -14.30 -0.12 25.79
N TRP A 262 -15.50 -0.75 25.92
CA TRP A 262 -16.13 -1.53 24.85
C TRP A 262 -16.28 -0.78 23.51
N TRP A 263 -16.39 0.57 23.54
CA TRP A 263 -16.43 1.41 22.34
C TRP A 263 -15.08 1.58 21.63
N ARG A 264 -13.94 1.20 22.25
CA ARG A 264 -12.64 1.17 21.61
C ARG A 264 -12.41 -0.09 20.75
N TYR A 265 -13.30 -1.08 20.87
CA TYR A 265 -13.32 -2.22 19.95
C TYR A 265 -13.97 -1.89 18.61
N TRP A 266 -14.59 -0.70 18.48
CA TRP A 266 -15.35 -0.24 17.33
C TRP A 266 -14.84 1.10 16.78
N ARG A 267 -13.66 1.54 17.18
CA ARG A 267 -12.99 2.73 16.66
C ARG A 267 -11.68 2.40 15.99
#